data_c9b5e4dea8b9051105816abb682332b5
#
_entry.id   c9b5e4dea8b9051105816abb682332b5
#
_cell.length_a   1.000
_cell.length_b   1.000
_cell.length_c   1.000
_cell.angle_alpha   90.00
_cell.angle_beta   90.00
_cell.angle_gamma   90.00
#
_symmetry.space_group_name_H-M   'P 1'
#
loop_
_entity.id
_entity.type
_entity.pdbx_description
1 polymer ?
#
loop_
_entity_poly.entity_id
_entity_poly.type
_entity_poly.pdbx_seq_one_letter_code
_entity_poly.pdbx_strand_id
1 'polypeptide(L)'
;MNRAASVALGMAGALLIGLSMVVAADTGPREMKYRAVAPLVARAAEPTQTPTPPPPTPTPYAGPVASLYLASGGVTQAAPVEVRDVEPGPKGPTFQLPTQPGRIAWYSNFGLPGWRGNNSIFAAHINYVGYGNGPFARLAQTAVDDALYVTMANGEVYTYTVKAVQVVHLSALNMNSVVFPELDGNVERVTLISCGGTFVPLPGGGVYDSRVIVVAERYVA
;
A
#
# COMPACT_ATOMS: atom_id res chain seq x y z
N MET A 1 -28.70 40.12 -13.07
CA MET A 1 -28.97 40.73 -11.73
C MET A 1 -27.97 40.20 -10.75
N ASN A 2 -27.14 41.13 -10.30
CA ASN A 2 -26.05 41.04 -9.34
C ASN A 2 -26.34 40.31 -8.02
N ARG A 3 -25.33 39.63 -7.45
CA ARG A 3 -24.78 39.98 -6.15
C ARG A 3 -23.46 39.23 -5.88
N ALA A 4 -22.42 40.03 -5.77
CA ALA A 4 -21.12 39.66 -5.23
C ALA A 4 -21.21 39.50 -3.68
N ALA A 5 -20.47 38.57 -3.12
CA ALA A 5 -20.23 38.49 -1.67
C ALA A 5 -18.71 38.63 -1.41
N SER A 6 -18.39 39.69 -0.68
CA SER A 6 -17.05 40.11 -0.26
C SER A 6 -16.45 39.19 0.79
N VAL A 7 -15.18 38.88 0.64
CA VAL A 7 -14.35 38.20 1.66
C VAL A 7 -13.72 39.31 2.54
N ALA A 8 -13.94 39.25 3.85
CA ALA A 8 -13.33 40.09 4.83
C ALA A 8 -11.98 39.53 5.28
N LEU A 9 -10.95 40.35 5.10
CA LEU A 9 -9.55 40.11 5.55
C LEU A 9 -9.40 40.55 7.01
N GLY A 10 -9.18 39.63 7.92
CA GLY A 10 -8.92 39.90 9.33
C GLY A 10 -7.42 40.17 9.58
N MET A 11 -7.07 41.41 9.91
CA MET A 11 -5.74 41.79 10.39
C MET A 11 -5.57 41.40 11.87
N ALA A 12 -4.53 40.63 12.18
CA ALA A 12 -4.06 40.37 13.53
C ALA A 12 -3.14 41.55 13.99
N GLY A 13 -3.59 42.32 14.98
CA GLY A 13 -2.82 43.40 15.59
C GLY A 13 -1.79 42.84 16.60
N ALA A 14 -0.53 43.21 16.44
CA ALA A 14 0.52 42.96 17.40
C ALA A 14 0.46 44.00 18.54
N LEU A 15 0.30 43.54 19.78
CA LEU A 15 0.32 44.38 21.00
C LEU A 15 1.77 44.50 21.47
N LEU A 16 2.36 45.72 21.31
CA LEU A 16 3.65 46.09 21.90
C LEU A 16 3.42 46.59 23.36
N ILE A 17 3.88 45.82 24.33
CA ILE A 17 3.90 46.21 25.73
C ILE A 17 5.23 46.93 25.98
N GLY A 18 5.18 48.25 26.09
CA GLY A 18 6.31 49.09 26.50
C GLY A 18 6.54 48.97 28.00
N LEU A 19 7.72 48.52 28.42
CA LEU A 19 8.17 48.49 29.81
C LEU A 19 8.89 49.78 30.12
N SER A 20 8.25 50.71 30.84
CA SER A 20 8.87 51.95 31.35
C SER A 20 9.71 51.62 32.58
N MET A 21 11.04 51.78 32.50
CA MET A 21 11.93 51.73 33.65
C MET A 21 11.90 53.07 34.35
N VAL A 22 11.43 53.12 35.60
CA VAL A 22 11.63 54.23 36.54
C VAL A 22 12.97 54.00 37.24
N VAL A 23 13.94 54.84 36.97
CA VAL A 23 15.22 54.89 37.72
C VAL A 23 15.05 55.74 38.97
N ALA A 24 14.96 55.08 40.10
CA ALA A 24 15.07 55.79 41.42
C ALA A 24 16.57 55.91 41.81
N ALA A 25 17.07 57.12 41.94
CA ALA A 25 18.42 57.35 42.44
C ALA A 25 18.39 57.23 43.98
N ASP A 26 19.01 56.20 44.51
CA ASP A 26 19.22 55.98 45.93
C ASP A 26 20.63 56.42 46.28
N THR A 27 20.76 57.53 47.13
CA THR A 27 22.01 58.11 47.66
C THR A 27 22.23 57.66 49.11
N GLY A 28 22.43 56.35 49.35
CA GLY A 28 22.82 55.80 50.63
C GLY A 28 24.29 55.34 50.67
N PRO A 29 24.96 55.33 51.82
CA PRO A 29 26.36 54.91 51.92
C PRO A 29 26.53 53.43 51.55
N ARG A 30 27.42 53.16 50.60
CA ARG A 30 27.70 51.80 50.09
C ARG A 30 28.53 50.99 51.08
N GLU A 31 27.88 50.16 51.88
CA GLU A 31 28.56 49.05 52.55
C GLU A 31 29.04 48.02 51.50
N MET A 32 30.35 47.84 51.32
CA MET A 32 30.91 46.83 50.52
C MET A 32 30.71 45.43 51.18
N LYS A 33 29.63 44.77 50.85
CA LYS A 33 29.46 43.37 51.24
C LYS A 33 30.26 42.49 50.25
N TYR A 34 31.30 41.84 50.74
CA TYR A 34 32.04 40.82 50.00
C TYR A 34 31.05 39.70 49.66
N ARG A 35 30.72 39.60 48.40
CA ARG A 35 29.96 38.47 47.88
C ARG A 35 30.93 37.31 47.74
N ALA A 36 30.79 36.29 48.60
CA ALA A 36 31.50 35.05 48.44
C ALA A 36 31.13 34.45 47.06
N VAL A 37 32.08 34.41 46.14
CA VAL A 37 31.91 33.71 44.88
C VAL A 37 32.00 32.21 45.17
N ALA A 38 30.89 31.50 45.17
CA ALA A 38 30.91 30.05 45.26
C ALA A 38 31.66 29.50 44.04
N PRO A 39 32.56 28.52 44.22
CA PRO A 39 33.26 27.93 43.09
C PRO A 39 32.25 27.31 42.14
N LEU A 40 32.33 27.71 40.87
CA LEU A 40 31.54 27.12 39.79
C LEU A 40 32.03 25.67 39.61
N VAL A 41 31.36 24.74 40.29
CA VAL A 41 31.62 23.32 40.03
C VAL A 41 31.06 23.02 38.63
N ALA A 42 31.96 22.94 37.65
CA ALA A 42 31.63 22.48 36.32
C ALA A 42 31.04 21.08 36.43
N ARG A 43 29.73 20.96 36.26
CA ARG A 43 29.07 19.67 36.19
C ARG A 43 29.64 18.94 34.97
N ALA A 44 30.33 17.84 35.20
CA ALA A 44 30.83 17.03 34.11
C ALA A 44 29.63 16.68 33.19
N ALA A 45 29.78 16.96 31.90
CA ALA A 45 28.75 16.58 30.90
C ALA A 45 28.53 15.08 31.03
N GLU A 46 27.27 14.68 31.28
CA GLU A 46 26.89 13.27 31.21
C GLU A 46 27.24 12.76 29.80
N PRO A 47 27.83 11.56 29.67
CA PRO A 47 28.13 11.00 28.38
C PRO A 47 26.84 10.90 27.58
N THR A 48 26.77 11.64 26.46
CA THR A 48 25.69 11.57 25.50
C THR A 48 25.62 10.12 25.00
N GLN A 49 24.57 9.40 25.39
CA GLN A 49 24.36 8.04 24.89
C GLN A 49 24.19 8.12 23.36
N THR A 50 25.11 7.54 22.63
CA THR A 50 24.97 7.37 21.19
C THR A 50 23.70 6.56 20.95
N PRO A 51 22.71 7.04 20.14
CA PRO A 51 21.50 6.29 19.90
C PRO A 51 21.88 4.93 19.33
N THR A 52 21.39 3.89 19.98
CA THR A 52 21.55 2.50 19.45
C THR A 52 20.87 2.46 18.07
N PRO A 53 21.53 2.02 17.02
CA PRO A 53 20.90 1.88 15.72
C PRO A 53 19.65 1.00 15.83
N PRO A 54 18.56 1.33 15.13
CA PRO A 54 17.35 0.52 15.13
C PRO A 54 17.70 -0.92 14.68
N PRO A 55 17.03 -1.93 15.24
CA PRO A 55 17.23 -3.31 14.80
C PRO A 55 16.96 -3.42 13.29
N PRO A 56 17.71 -4.27 12.57
CA PRO A 56 17.49 -4.44 11.14
C PRO A 56 16.06 -4.90 10.88
N THR A 57 15.39 -4.29 9.90
CA THR A 57 14.06 -4.73 9.46
C THR A 57 14.18 -6.17 8.94
N PRO A 58 13.34 -7.10 9.40
CA PRO A 58 13.40 -8.47 8.96
C PRO A 58 13.19 -8.55 7.44
N THR A 59 14.03 -9.34 6.76
CA THR A 59 13.88 -9.60 5.32
C THR A 59 12.62 -10.45 5.10
N PRO A 60 11.70 -10.04 4.21
CA PRO A 60 10.51 -10.83 3.91
C PRO A 60 10.87 -12.20 3.33
N TYR A 61 10.00 -13.17 3.54
CA TYR A 61 10.16 -14.51 2.99
C TYR A 61 10.06 -14.51 1.46
N ALA A 62 11.05 -15.08 0.78
CA ALA A 62 11.12 -15.12 -0.68
C ALA A 62 10.60 -16.44 -1.29
N GLY A 63 9.96 -17.28 -0.49
CA GLY A 63 9.43 -18.58 -0.94
C GLY A 63 8.02 -18.49 -1.53
N PRO A 64 7.39 -19.66 -1.79
CA PRO A 64 6.09 -19.70 -2.45
C PRO A 64 4.95 -19.15 -1.60
N VAL A 65 3.90 -18.66 -2.30
CA VAL A 65 2.61 -18.34 -1.72
C VAL A 65 1.82 -19.62 -1.51
N ALA A 66 1.28 -19.82 -0.32
CA ALA A 66 0.46 -20.98 0.01
C ALA A 66 -1.02 -20.75 -0.34
N SER A 67 -1.57 -19.58 0.02
CA SER A 67 -2.98 -19.29 -0.22
C SER A 67 -3.28 -17.80 -0.26
N LEU A 68 -4.45 -17.47 -0.86
CA LEU A 68 -5.08 -16.15 -0.82
C LEU A 68 -6.44 -16.26 -0.12
N TYR A 69 -6.84 -15.21 0.60
CA TYR A 69 -8.17 -15.08 1.16
C TYR A 69 -8.72 -13.67 0.98
N LEU A 70 -9.89 -13.56 0.34
CA LEU A 70 -10.63 -12.32 0.15
C LEU A 70 -12.13 -12.64 0.22
N ALA A 71 -12.75 -12.41 1.37
CA ALA A 71 -14.10 -12.88 1.68
C ALA A 71 -15.15 -12.34 0.70
N SER A 72 -15.17 -11.03 0.44
CA SER A 72 -16.13 -10.37 -0.46
C SER A 72 -15.99 -10.85 -1.91
N GLY A 73 -14.75 -11.04 -2.38
CA GLY A 73 -14.45 -11.60 -3.71
C GLY A 73 -14.65 -13.10 -3.82
N GLY A 74 -15.05 -13.78 -2.73
CA GLY A 74 -15.25 -15.23 -2.72
C GLY A 74 -13.96 -16.05 -2.89
N VAL A 75 -12.78 -15.44 -2.71
CA VAL A 75 -11.49 -16.15 -2.77
C VAL A 75 -11.27 -16.85 -1.44
N THR A 76 -11.14 -18.16 -1.46
CA THR A 76 -10.97 -19.00 -0.26
C THR A 76 -9.55 -19.54 -0.14
N GLN A 77 -9.10 -19.81 1.06
CA GLN A 77 -7.79 -20.43 1.33
C GLN A 77 -7.67 -21.86 0.74
N ALA A 78 -8.78 -22.47 0.38
CA ALA A 78 -8.80 -23.82 -0.20
C ALA A 78 -8.31 -23.84 -1.67
N ALA A 79 -8.31 -22.69 -2.37
CA ALA A 79 -7.80 -22.64 -3.73
C ALA A 79 -6.27 -22.64 -3.71
N PRO A 80 -5.60 -23.69 -4.23
CA PRO A 80 -4.15 -23.77 -4.21
C PRO A 80 -3.53 -22.75 -5.15
N VAL A 81 -2.44 -22.14 -4.72
CA VAL A 81 -1.63 -21.23 -5.53
C VAL A 81 -0.50 -22.01 -6.20
N GLU A 82 -0.22 -21.70 -7.46
CA GLU A 82 0.91 -22.24 -8.19
C GLU A 82 1.68 -21.14 -8.93
N VAL A 83 2.98 -21.30 -9.04
CA VAL A 83 3.83 -20.38 -9.81
C VAL A 83 3.57 -20.64 -11.30
N ARG A 84 3.29 -19.55 -12.02
CA ARG A 84 3.16 -19.56 -13.47
C ARG A 84 4.03 -18.48 -14.09
N ASP A 85 4.24 -18.55 -15.38
CA ASP A 85 5.12 -17.65 -16.11
C ASP A 85 4.38 -16.92 -17.22
N VAL A 86 5.09 -16.05 -17.92
CA VAL A 86 4.64 -15.37 -19.12
C VAL A 86 5.27 -16.06 -20.32
N GLU A 87 4.48 -16.34 -21.34
CA GLU A 87 4.92 -17.00 -22.57
C GLU A 87 4.73 -16.10 -23.80
N PRO A 88 5.51 -16.27 -24.86
CA PRO A 88 5.26 -15.61 -26.13
C PRO A 88 3.88 -15.95 -26.67
N GLY A 89 3.10 -14.95 -27.05
CA GLY A 89 1.80 -15.11 -27.68
C GLY A 89 1.72 -14.35 -29.00
N PRO A 90 0.69 -14.60 -29.82
CA PRO A 90 0.55 -14.02 -31.15
C PRO A 90 0.37 -12.49 -31.18
N LYS A 91 -0.01 -11.91 -30.04
CA LYS A 91 -0.20 -10.46 -29.86
C LYS A 91 0.73 -9.86 -28.81
N GLY A 92 1.82 -10.53 -28.47
CA GLY A 92 2.76 -10.17 -27.42
C GLY A 92 2.71 -11.14 -26.24
N PRO A 93 3.45 -10.84 -25.15
CA PRO A 93 3.52 -11.71 -23.98
C PRO A 93 2.14 -12.02 -23.39
N THR A 94 1.93 -13.29 -23.05
CA THR A 94 0.65 -13.81 -22.52
C THR A 94 0.90 -14.50 -21.19
N PHE A 95 0.05 -14.26 -20.22
CA PHE A 95 0.06 -14.96 -18.95
C PHE A 95 -0.33 -16.43 -19.14
N GLN A 96 0.52 -17.35 -18.70
CA GLN A 96 0.18 -18.76 -18.69
C GLN A 96 -1.02 -19.00 -17.77
N LEU A 97 -1.99 -19.75 -18.23
CA LEU A 97 -3.16 -20.09 -17.42
C LEU A 97 -2.76 -21.06 -16.28
N PRO A 98 -3.53 -21.11 -15.18
CA PRO A 98 -3.40 -22.17 -14.20
C PRO A 98 -3.50 -23.56 -14.85
N THR A 99 -2.75 -24.54 -14.31
CA THR A 99 -2.75 -25.91 -14.83
C THR A 99 -4.10 -26.61 -14.66
N GLN A 100 -4.92 -26.14 -13.72
CA GLN A 100 -6.26 -26.64 -13.44
C GLN A 100 -7.21 -25.48 -13.13
N PRO A 101 -8.50 -25.60 -13.47
CA PRO A 101 -9.47 -24.51 -13.30
C PRO A 101 -9.64 -24.02 -11.85
N GLY A 102 -9.38 -24.87 -10.85
CA GLY A 102 -9.51 -24.54 -9.43
C GLY A 102 -8.26 -23.91 -8.80
N ARG A 103 -7.21 -23.66 -9.58
CA ARG A 103 -5.95 -23.08 -9.08
C ARG A 103 -5.87 -21.58 -9.33
N ILE A 104 -5.04 -20.92 -8.54
CA ILE A 104 -4.65 -19.53 -8.71
C ILE A 104 -3.21 -19.50 -9.23
N ALA A 105 -2.98 -18.84 -10.35
CA ALA A 105 -1.64 -18.58 -10.87
C ALA A 105 -1.02 -17.40 -10.12
N TRP A 106 0.22 -17.54 -9.67
CA TRP A 106 1.06 -16.46 -9.19
C TRP A 106 2.24 -16.28 -10.14
N TYR A 107 2.42 -15.05 -10.63
CA TYR A 107 3.49 -14.71 -11.58
C TYR A 107 4.62 -14.03 -10.81
N SER A 108 5.49 -14.84 -10.20
CA SER A 108 6.55 -14.41 -9.27
C SER A 108 7.57 -13.45 -9.89
N ASN A 109 7.68 -13.41 -11.22
CA ASN A 109 8.58 -12.52 -11.95
C ASN A 109 8.19 -11.03 -11.83
N PHE A 110 6.95 -10.71 -11.44
CA PHE A 110 6.50 -9.32 -11.29
C PHE A 110 6.60 -8.82 -9.88
N GLY A 111 6.54 -9.69 -8.87
CA GLY A 111 6.67 -9.30 -7.49
C GLY A 111 6.47 -10.44 -6.50
N LEU A 112 7.10 -10.26 -5.35
CA LEU A 112 7.03 -11.17 -4.20
C LEU A 112 6.22 -10.49 -3.10
N PRO A 113 5.15 -11.13 -2.55
CA PRO A 113 4.46 -10.62 -1.38
C PRO A 113 5.43 -10.40 -0.23
N GLY A 114 5.24 -9.28 0.51
CA GLY A 114 6.15 -8.88 1.58
C GLY A 114 7.24 -7.90 1.15
N TRP A 115 7.49 -7.71 -0.14
CA TRP A 115 8.57 -6.87 -0.66
C TRP A 115 8.05 -5.51 -1.13
N ARG A 116 8.71 -4.44 -0.68
CA ARG A 116 8.37 -3.06 -0.99
C ARG A 116 8.55 -2.73 -2.47
N GLY A 117 7.76 -1.77 -2.96
CA GLY A 117 7.95 -1.19 -4.29
C GLY A 117 7.65 -2.14 -5.44
N ASN A 118 7.01 -3.28 -5.19
CA ASN A 118 6.64 -4.22 -6.24
C ASN A 118 5.14 -4.52 -6.28
N ASN A 119 4.70 -5.20 -7.33
CA ASN A 119 3.33 -5.57 -7.59
C ASN A 119 3.23 -7.09 -7.82
N SER A 120 2.74 -7.81 -6.84
CA SER A 120 2.53 -9.26 -6.95
C SER A 120 1.26 -9.56 -7.73
N ILE A 121 1.40 -10.26 -8.85
CA ILE A 121 0.29 -10.53 -9.79
C ILE A 121 -0.25 -11.94 -9.59
N PHE A 122 -1.57 -12.04 -9.46
CA PHE A 122 -2.30 -13.30 -9.39
C PHE A 122 -3.43 -13.32 -10.40
N ALA A 123 -3.66 -14.47 -11.04
CA ALA A 123 -4.81 -14.66 -11.93
C ALA A 123 -5.46 -16.02 -11.71
N ALA A 124 -6.78 -16.07 -11.91
CA ALA A 124 -7.55 -17.31 -11.88
C ALA A 124 -8.80 -17.22 -12.74
N HIS A 125 -9.39 -18.38 -13.01
CA HIS A 125 -10.65 -18.47 -13.74
C HIS A 125 -11.84 -17.96 -12.92
N ILE A 126 -12.82 -17.34 -13.61
CA ILE A 126 -14.15 -17.11 -13.03
C ILE A 126 -15.03 -18.36 -13.18
N ASN A 127 -14.93 -19.05 -14.31
CA ASN A 127 -15.59 -20.33 -14.57
C ASN A 127 -14.80 -21.13 -15.61
N TYR A 128 -15.14 -22.41 -15.73
CA TYR A 128 -14.55 -23.27 -16.74
C TYR A 128 -15.55 -24.35 -17.16
N VAL A 129 -15.57 -24.67 -18.45
CA VAL A 129 -16.48 -25.67 -19.01
C VAL A 129 -16.25 -27.02 -18.33
N GLY A 130 -17.31 -27.66 -17.83
CA GLY A 130 -17.24 -28.94 -17.13
C GLY A 130 -16.72 -28.88 -15.68
N TYR A 131 -16.26 -27.69 -15.20
CA TYR A 131 -15.77 -27.52 -13.83
C TYR A 131 -16.74 -26.66 -12.99
N GLY A 132 -17.36 -25.66 -13.60
CA GLY A 132 -18.19 -24.67 -12.91
C GLY A 132 -17.38 -23.42 -12.49
N ASN A 133 -17.64 -22.89 -11.29
CA ASN A 133 -17.01 -21.68 -10.80
C ASN A 133 -15.54 -21.90 -10.43
N GLY A 134 -14.68 -21.02 -10.93
CA GLY A 134 -13.28 -20.96 -10.53
C GLY A 134 -13.05 -20.09 -9.28
N PRO A 135 -11.80 -20.00 -8.82
CA PRO A 135 -11.44 -19.27 -7.59
C PRO A 135 -11.83 -17.79 -7.62
N PHE A 136 -11.87 -17.15 -8.80
CA PHE A 136 -12.18 -15.72 -8.95
C PHE A 136 -13.60 -15.48 -9.49
N ALA A 137 -14.51 -16.45 -9.35
CA ALA A 137 -15.89 -16.35 -9.85
C ALA A 137 -16.64 -15.11 -9.33
N ARG A 138 -16.30 -14.65 -8.14
CA ARG A 138 -16.96 -13.51 -7.48
C ARG A 138 -16.05 -12.29 -7.33
N LEU A 139 -14.89 -12.27 -7.99
CA LEU A 139 -13.89 -11.22 -7.82
C LEU A 139 -14.46 -9.81 -8.07
N ALA A 140 -15.39 -9.65 -9.02
CA ALA A 140 -16.07 -8.38 -9.29
C ALA A 140 -16.97 -7.89 -8.15
N GLN A 141 -17.27 -8.72 -7.15
CA GLN A 141 -18.09 -8.36 -5.97
C GLN A 141 -17.23 -7.83 -4.81
N THR A 142 -15.91 -7.78 -4.96
CA THR A 142 -14.99 -7.19 -3.98
C THR A 142 -15.34 -5.72 -3.77
N ALA A 143 -15.27 -5.26 -2.52
CA ALA A 143 -15.44 -3.85 -2.18
C ALA A 143 -14.08 -3.18 -1.89
N VAL A 144 -14.02 -1.87 -2.10
CA VAL A 144 -12.89 -1.05 -1.62
C VAL A 144 -12.88 -1.12 -0.09
N ASP A 145 -11.68 -1.07 0.49
CA ASP A 145 -11.38 -1.21 1.93
C ASP A 145 -11.51 -2.64 2.49
N ASP A 146 -11.88 -3.63 1.67
CA ASP A 146 -11.84 -5.03 2.09
C ASP A 146 -10.40 -5.49 2.34
N ALA A 147 -10.26 -6.46 3.26
CA ALA A 147 -8.96 -7.06 3.56
C ALA A 147 -8.67 -8.26 2.64
N LEU A 148 -7.51 -8.22 1.98
CA LEU A 148 -6.92 -9.34 1.27
C LEU A 148 -5.77 -9.91 2.11
N TYR A 149 -5.77 -11.20 2.35
CA TYR A 149 -4.72 -11.91 3.06
C TYR A 149 -3.93 -12.79 2.09
N VAL A 150 -2.62 -12.67 2.13
CA VAL A 150 -1.69 -13.53 1.39
C VAL A 150 -0.90 -14.33 2.42
N THR A 151 -1.07 -15.65 2.43
CA THR A 151 -0.34 -16.55 3.32
C THR A 151 0.81 -17.19 2.55
N MET A 152 2.01 -17.04 3.07
CA MET A 152 3.23 -17.64 2.52
C MET A 152 3.40 -19.08 3.00
N ALA A 153 4.22 -19.88 2.31
CA ALA A 153 4.45 -21.28 2.68
C ALA A 153 5.15 -21.47 4.04
N ASN A 154 5.84 -20.46 4.55
CA ASN A 154 6.44 -20.45 5.89
C ASN A 154 5.45 -20.07 7.00
N GLY A 155 4.19 -19.73 6.65
CA GLY A 155 3.14 -19.32 7.58
C GLY A 155 3.05 -17.80 7.82
N GLU A 156 3.94 -16.99 7.25
CA GLU A 156 3.79 -15.53 7.28
C GLU A 156 2.52 -15.11 6.55
N VAL A 157 1.81 -14.13 7.12
CA VAL A 157 0.58 -13.58 6.54
C VAL A 157 0.75 -12.10 6.30
N TYR A 158 0.60 -11.68 5.05
CA TYR A 158 0.58 -10.28 4.67
C TYR A 158 -0.85 -9.83 4.43
N THR A 159 -1.24 -8.71 5.07
CA THR A 159 -2.58 -8.13 4.94
C THR A 159 -2.53 -6.88 4.10
N TYR A 160 -3.36 -6.84 3.07
CA TYR A 160 -3.50 -5.71 2.14
C TYR A 160 -4.93 -5.18 2.23
N THR A 161 -5.08 -3.89 1.94
CA THR A 161 -6.40 -3.24 1.83
C THR A 161 -6.73 -3.02 0.37
N VAL A 162 -7.89 -3.43 -0.08
CA VAL A 162 -8.38 -3.19 -1.45
C VAL A 162 -8.51 -1.70 -1.69
N LYS A 163 -7.86 -1.20 -2.74
CA LYS A 163 -7.87 0.22 -3.14
C LYS A 163 -8.68 0.49 -4.38
N ALA A 164 -8.80 -0.49 -5.27
CA ALA A 164 -9.61 -0.36 -6.47
C ALA A 164 -10.16 -1.71 -6.93
N VAL A 165 -11.37 -1.65 -7.48
CA VAL A 165 -12.02 -2.76 -8.19
C VAL A 165 -12.51 -2.22 -9.52
N GLN A 166 -12.05 -2.79 -10.62
CA GLN A 166 -12.36 -2.30 -11.96
C GLN A 166 -12.77 -3.45 -12.88
N VAL A 167 -13.79 -3.21 -13.71
CA VAL A 167 -14.10 -4.08 -14.85
C VAL A 167 -13.74 -3.29 -16.10
N VAL A 168 -12.68 -3.72 -16.79
CA VAL A 168 -12.10 -2.99 -17.93
C VAL A 168 -12.31 -3.79 -19.20
N HIS A 169 -12.94 -3.19 -20.20
CA HIS A 169 -13.11 -3.81 -21.51
C HIS A 169 -11.75 -4.02 -22.20
N LEU A 170 -11.57 -5.14 -22.90
CA LEU A 170 -10.29 -5.52 -23.51
C LEU A 170 -9.73 -4.46 -24.47
N SER A 171 -10.59 -3.70 -25.16
CA SER A 171 -10.14 -2.62 -26.05
C SER A 171 -9.58 -1.40 -25.34
N ALA A 172 -9.90 -1.21 -24.06
CA ALA A 172 -9.43 -0.11 -23.22
C ALA A 172 -8.35 -0.55 -22.22
N LEU A 173 -8.08 -1.85 -22.16
CA LEU A 173 -7.16 -2.41 -21.17
C LEU A 173 -5.70 -2.16 -21.56
N ASN A 174 -5.00 -1.40 -20.73
CA ASN A 174 -3.55 -1.30 -20.80
C ASN A 174 -2.91 -2.24 -19.75
N MET A 175 -2.53 -3.44 -20.19
CA MET A 175 -1.95 -4.43 -19.28
C MET A 175 -0.61 -3.98 -18.70
N ASN A 176 0.18 -3.17 -19.41
CA ASN A 176 1.45 -2.66 -18.89
C ASN A 176 1.25 -1.78 -17.66
N SER A 177 0.24 -0.90 -17.66
CA SER A 177 -0.06 -0.07 -16.48
C SER A 177 -0.63 -0.87 -15.31
N VAL A 178 -1.26 -2.02 -15.57
CA VAL A 178 -1.74 -2.93 -14.52
C VAL A 178 -0.59 -3.69 -13.87
N VAL A 179 0.36 -4.16 -14.68
CA VAL A 179 1.47 -5.02 -14.24
C VAL A 179 2.64 -4.21 -13.69
N PHE A 180 2.97 -3.08 -14.33
CA PHE A 180 4.07 -2.19 -13.98
C PHE A 180 3.57 -0.80 -13.57
N PRO A 181 2.79 -0.69 -12.47
CA PRO A 181 2.37 0.62 -11.98
C PRO A 181 3.57 1.38 -11.40
N GLU A 182 3.50 2.70 -11.44
CA GLU A 182 4.37 3.52 -10.61
C GLU A 182 3.92 3.40 -9.16
N LEU A 183 4.81 2.95 -8.28
CA LEU A 183 4.56 2.78 -6.85
C LEU A 183 5.50 3.65 -6.03
N ASP A 184 4.99 4.20 -4.94
CA ASP A 184 5.84 4.73 -3.87
C ASP A 184 6.70 3.58 -3.31
N GLY A 185 7.98 3.84 -3.04
CA GLY A 185 8.91 2.84 -2.54
C GLY A 185 8.51 2.17 -1.22
N ASN A 186 7.55 2.75 -0.47
CA ASN A 186 6.99 2.18 0.75
C ASN A 186 5.67 1.43 0.53
N VAL A 187 5.15 1.44 -0.70
CA VAL A 187 3.92 0.72 -1.05
C VAL A 187 4.28 -0.64 -1.61
N GLU A 188 3.58 -1.63 -1.14
CA GLU A 188 3.52 -2.97 -1.69
C GLU A 188 2.13 -3.21 -2.25
N ARG A 189 2.04 -3.75 -3.46
CA ARG A 189 0.77 -4.00 -4.15
C ARG A 189 0.60 -5.48 -4.47
N VAL A 190 -0.65 -5.91 -4.37
CA VAL A 190 -1.14 -7.17 -4.93
C VAL A 190 -2.22 -6.84 -5.93
N THR A 191 -2.13 -7.42 -7.13
CA THR A 191 -3.14 -7.27 -8.18
C THR A 191 -3.73 -8.63 -8.53
N LEU A 192 -5.06 -8.75 -8.39
CA LEU A 192 -5.81 -9.94 -8.79
C LEU A 192 -6.49 -9.68 -10.13
N ILE A 193 -6.34 -10.61 -11.07
CA ILE A 193 -6.84 -10.48 -12.44
C ILE A 193 -7.71 -11.67 -12.80
N SER A 194 -8.91 -11.43 -13.31
CA SER A 194 -9.76 -12.48 -13.88
C SER A 194 -10.46 -12.01 -15.16
N CYS A 195 -11.11 -12.94 -15.84
CA CYS A 195 -12.10 -12.62 -16.85
C CYS A 195 -13.28 -11.86 -16.23
N GLY A 196 -14.01 -11.09 -17.04
CA GLY A 196 -15.18 -10.34 -16.61
C GLY A 196 -15.94 -9.75 -17.78
N GLY A 197 -17.03 -9.05 -17.50
CA GLY A 197 -17.91 -8.48 -18.52
C GLY A 197 -18.84 -9.52 -19.15
N THR A 198 -19.10 -9.37 -20.44
CA THR A 198 -20.02 -10.22 -21.19
C THR A 198 -19.28 -11.40 -21.81
N PHE A 199 -19.86 -12.58 -21.70
CA PHE A 199 -19.34 -13.75 -22.41
C PHE A 199 -19.75 -13.69 -23.88
N VAL A 200 -18.76 -13.72 -24.77
CA VAL A 200 -18.92 -13.74 -26.22
C VAL A 200 -18.67 -15.17 -26.72
N PRO A 201 -19.73 -15.90 -27.15
CA PRO A 201 -19.58 -17.25 -27.64
C PRO A 201 -18.82 -17.26 -28.99
N LEU A 202 -17.91 -18.22 -29.13
CA LEU A 202 -17.13 -18.49 -30.34
C LEU A 202 -17.20 -19.99 -30.68
N PRO A 203 -16.96 -20.39 -31.95
CA PRO A 203 -16.85 -21.79 -32.29
C PRO A 203 -15.81 -22.51 -31.41
N GLY A 204 -16.23 -23.55 -30.68
CA GLY A 204 -15.36 -24.29 -29.77
C GLY A 204 -15.17 -23.70 -28.37
N GLY A 205 -15.91 -22.63 -28.02
CA GLY A 205 -15.81 -22.04 -26.69
C GLY A 205 -16.36 -20.62 -26.61
N GLY A 206 -15.55 -19.68 -26.13
CA GLY A 206 -15.88 -18.27 -26.05
C GLY A 206 -14.88 -17.51 -25.20
N VAL A 207 -15.03 -16.20 -25.18
CA VAL A 207 -14.17 -15.28 -24.43
C VAL A 207 -15.02 -14.27 -23.65
N TYR A 208 -14.49 -13.77 -22.57
CA TYR A 208 -15.06 -12.59 -21.91
C TYR A 208 -14.47 -11.31 -22.48
N ASP A 209 -15.31 -10.32 -22.74
CA ASP A 209 -14.94 -9.06 -23.37
C ASP A 209 -14.14 -8.10 -22.45
N SER A 210 -14.07 -8.41 -21.16
CA SER A 210 -13.46 -7.55 -20.15
C SER A 210 -12.55 -8.35 -19.20
N ARG A 211 -11.82 -7.60 -18.35
CA ARG A 211 -11.08 -8.14 -17.21
C ARG A 211 -11.55 -7.46 -15.94
N VAL A 212 -11.67 -8.25 -14.87
CA VAL A 212 -11.80 -7.74 -13.51
C VAL A 212 -10.41 -7.58 -12.94
N ILE A 213 -10.11 -6.41 -12.42
CA ILE A 213 -8.83 -6.05 -11.80
C ILE A 213 -9.12 -5.56 -10.40
N VAL A 214 -8.60 -6.26 -9.40
CA VAL A 214 -8.63 -5.83 -8.00
C VAL A 214 -7.22 -5.46 -7.59
N VAL A 215 -7.06 -4.24 -7.10
CA VAL A 215 -5.79 -3.72 -6.58
C VAL A 215 -5.89 -3.61 -5.08
N ALA A 216 -4.99 -4.25 -4.36
CA ALA A 216 -4.86 -4.14 -2.91
C ALA A 216 -3.44 -3.71 -2.54
N GLU A 217 -3.33 -2.85 -1.52
CA GLU A 217 -2.06 -2.26 -1.13
C GLU A 217 -1.82 -2.38 0.37
N ARG A 218 -0.54 -2.39 0.72
CA ARG A 218 -0.05 -2.33 2.08
C ARG A 218 1.07 -1.29 2.17
N TYR A 219 1.03 -0.45 3.20
CA TYR A 219 2.16 0.38 3.57
C TYR A 219 3.13 -0.40 4.44
N VAL A 220 4.40 -0.33 4.11
CA VAL A 220 5.49 -0.92 4.89
C VAL A 220 6.34 0.22 5.41
N ALA A 221 6.26 0.47 6.72
CA ALA A 221 7.01 1.51 7.42
C ALA A 221 8.53 1.24 7.39
#